data_c015062ba48d22f6f5617dba9051b64d
#
_entry.id   c015062ba48d22f6f5617dba9051b64d
#
_cell.length_a   1.000
_cell.length_b   1.000
_cell.length_c   1.000
_cell.angle_alpha   90.00
_cell.angle_beta   90.00
_cell.angle_gamma   90.00
#
_symmetry.space_group_name_H-M   'P 1'
#
loop_
_entity.id
_entity.type
_entity.pdbx_description
1 polymer ?
#
loop_
_entity_poly.entity_id
_entity_poly.type
_entity_poly.pdbx_seq_one_letter_code
_entity_poly.pdbx_strand_id
1 'polypeptide(L)'
;MSVRRSTIIPNKPTLTEKNLPDQAGKVFLITGASGGLGKELASILYQKNGKIYMAARSRSKTNELIRDIKATHPNSTGRMIFLPLVLDDLTTIKASANEFLAQEDRLDVLYNNAGVMVPPQGSKTVQGYELQIGVNNLAPFLFTHLIHPVLAATARIAPKNSVRVIWVSSSAADGAPTPAIDFTNMDYHNEEGIWPKYSRSKAGNVLHAVEYARRTAGQGIISIALNPGNFVTNLQQNMPRFQLAMFKLISHEPKNGAYTQLFASHSTTITEKNNGGWVSPFGKVEPARKDLLDPALGKQYWEWTEEQVNQYK
;
A
#
# COMPACT_ATOMS: atom_id res chain seq x y z
N MET A 1 -24.54 3.30 -3.69
CA MET A 1 -23.06 3.52 -3.72
C MET A 1 -22.77 4.60 -4.76
N SER A 2 -22.26 5.77 -4.39
CA SER A 2 -21.80 6.74 -5.37
C SER A 2 -20.33 6.47 -5.64
N VAL A 3 -20.04 5.81 -6.75
CA VAL A 3 -18.65 5.65 -7.22
C VAL A 3 -18.14 7.04 -7.64
N ARG A 4 -16.96 7.42 -7.17
CA ARG A 4 -16.36 8.72 -7.52
C ARG A 4 -16.14 8.82 -9.02
N ARG A 5 -16.44 9.99 -9.60
CA ARG A 5 -16.18 10.24 -11.03
C ARG A 5 -14.71 10.01 -11.39
N SER A 6 -13.77 10.36 -10.53
CA SER A 6 -12.33 10.13 -10.69
C SER A 6 -11.94 8.65 -10.80
N THR A 7 -12.75 7.73 -10.27
CA THR A 7 -12.54 6.27 -10.41
C THR A 7 -12.98 5.75 -11.78
N ILE A 8 -14.04 6.34 -12.36
CA ILE A 8 -14.60 5.89 -13.65
C ILE A 8 -13.88 6.59 -14.82
N ILE A 9 -13.64 7.89 -14.68
CA ILE A 9 -12.98 8.74 -15.67
C ILE A 9 -11.77 9.38 -14.98
N PRO A 10 -10.65 8.66 -14.85
CA PRO A 10 -9.47 9.20 -14.19
C PRO A 10 -8.80 10.30 -15.01
N ASN A 11 -8.11 11.19 -14.31
CA ASN A 11 -7.29 12.20 -14.97
C ASN A 11 -6.09 11.55 -15.67
N LYS A 12 -5.51 12.24 -16.67
CA LYS A 12 -4.21 11.83 -17.22
C LYS A 12 -3.14 11.93 -16.12
N PRO A 13 -2.22 10.95 -16.02
CA PRO A 13 -1.11 11.01 -15.07
C PRO A 13 -0.25 12.26 -15.31
N THR A 14 0.02 13.01 -14.26
CA THR A 14 0.88 14.20 -14.32
C THR A 14 2.33 13.88 -13.94
N LEU A 15 2.56 12.77 -13.24
CA LEU A 15 3.88 12.27 -12.85
C LEU A 15 4.06 10.84 -13.38
N THR A 16 5.08 10.66 -14.21
CA THR A 16 5.40 9.41 -14.89
C THR A 16 6.92 9.20 -14.91
N GLU A 17 7.42 8.09 -15.44
CA GLU A 17 8.84 7.87 -15.65
C GLU A 17 9.50 8.93 -16.55
N LYS A 18 8.72 9.64 -17.36
CA LYS A 18 9.27 10.67 -18.27
C LYS A 18 9.74 11.92 -17.53
N ASN A 19 9.04 12.28 -16.47
CA ASN A 19 9.30 13.51 -15.70
C ASN A 19 9.63 13.28 -14.23
N LEU A 20 9.72 12.02 -13.77
CA LEU A 20 10.27 11.70 -12.46
C LEU A 20 11.76 12.06 -12.45
N PRO A 21 12.23 12.90 -11.51
CA PRO A 21 13.66 13.19 -11.34
C PRO A 21 14.47 11.92 -11.03
N ASP A 22 15.80 12.02 -11.11
CA ASP A 22 16.70 10.98 -10.66
C ASP A 22 16.48 10.64 -9.18
N GLN A 23 16.51 9.33 -8.88
CA GLN A 23 16.29 8.78 -7.54
C GLN A 23 17.55 8.16 -6.93
N ALA A 24 18.71 8.45 -7.49
CA ALA A 24 19.99 8.01 -6.94
C ALA A 24 20.13 8.44 -5.47
N GLY A 25 20.61 7.53 -4.60
CA GLY A 25 20.76 7.75 -3.16
C GLY A 25 19.48 7.64 -2.34
N LYS A 26 18.31 7.37 -2.95
CA LYS A 26 17.05 7.13 -2.23
C LYS A 26 16.73 5.65 -2.12
N VAL A 27 16.10 5.29 -1.03
CA VAL A 27 15.71 3.91 -0.68
C VAL A 27 14.20 3.79 -0.65
N PHE A 28 13.69 2.80 -1.36
CA PHE A 28 12.27 2.48 -1.49
C PHE A 28 12.01 1.04 -1.03
N LEU A 29 10.92 0.83 -0.29
CA LEU A 29 10.48 -0.50 0.08
C LEU A 29 9.04 -0.69 -0.43
N ILE A 30 8.84 -1.72 -1.27
CA ILE A 30 7.55 -2.01 -1.91
C ILE A 30 7.09 -3.40 -1.50
N THR A 31 5.98 -3.48 -0.75
CA THR A 31 5.37 -4.77 -0.43
C THR A 31 4.56 -5.28 -1.62
N GLY A 32 4.58 -6.60 -1.86
CA GLY A 32 3.91 -7.20 -3.02
C GLY A 32 4.56 -6.84 -4.36
N ALA A 33 5.88 -6.61 -4.37
CA ALA A 33 6.60 -6.15 -5.56
C ALA A 33 6.83 -7.22 -6.63
N SER A 34 6.48 -8.49 -6.39
CA SER A 34 6.70 -9.60 -7.35
C SER A 34 5.66 -9.67 -8.48
N GLY A 35 4.79 -8.67 -8.62
CA GLY A 35 3.79 -8.62 -9.69
C GLY A 35 2.90 -7.39 -9.63
N GLY A 36 1.96 -7.29 -10.58
CA GLY A 36 0.96 -6.23 -10.63
C GLY A 36 1.54 -4.82 -10.53
N LEU A 37 0.89 -3.96 -9.76
CA LEU A 37 1.27 -2.55 -9.62
C LEU A 37 2.65 -2.37 -8.97
N GLY A 38 2.99 -3.25 -8.00
CA GLY A 38 4.29 -3.19 -7.32
C GLY A 38 5.47 -3.44 -8.27
N LYS A 39 5.31 -4.35 -9.24
CA LYS A 39 6.28 -4.60 -10.33
C LYS A 39 6.49 -3.34 -11.18
N GLU A 40 5.39 -2.73 -11.64
CA GLU A 40 5.45 -1.54 -12.50
C GLU A 40 6.13 -0.37 -11.76
N LEU A 41 5.77 -0.17 -10.50
CA LEU A 41 6.38 0.85 -9.66
C LEU A 41 7.89 0.61 -9.44
N ALA A 42 8.27 -0.64 -9.13
CA ALA A 42 9.69 -1.01 -8.97
C ALA A 42 10.49 -0.75 -10.24
N SER A 43 9.93 -1.08 -11.42
CA SER A 43 10.56 -0.83 -12.72
C SER A 43 10.79 0.66 -12.97
N ILE A 44 9.79 1.51 -12.69
CA ILE A 44 9.89 2.97 -12.85
C ILE A 44 10.97 3.55 -11.92
N LEU A 45 10.97 3.17 -10.65
CA LEU A 45 11.94 3.67 -9.68
C LEU A 45 13.37 3.18 -9.98
N TYR A 46 13.51 1.92 -10.45
CA TYR A 46 14.78 1.37 -10.88
C TYR A 46 15.33 2.10 -12.11
N GLN A 47 14.51 2.34 -13.12
CA GLN A 47 14.87 3.13 -14.31
C GLN A 47 15.44 4.51 -13.94
N LYS A 48 15.03 5.05 -12.78
CA LYS A 48 15.48 6.34 -12.24
C LYS A 48 16.57 6.21 -11.16
N ASN A 49 17.31 5.11 -11.16
CA ASN A 49 18.47 4.87 -10.29
C ASN A 49 18.17 4.70 -8.79
N GLY A 50 16.90 4.46 -8.42
CA GLY A 50 16.53 4.19 -7.03
C GLY A 50 17.09 2.86 -6.50
N LYS A 51 17.23 2.75 -5.17
CA LYS A 51 17.48 1.49 -4.47
C LYS A 51 16.16 0.94 -3.96
N ILE A 52 15.73 -0.22 -4.46
CA ILE A 52 14.40 -0.77 -4.22
C ILE A 52 14.49 -2.11 -3.49
N TYR A 53 13.88 -2.19 -2.32
CA TYR A 53 13.58 -3.45 -1.63
C TYR A 53 12.25 -4.00 -2.13
N MET A 54 12.31 -5.12 -2.81
CA MET A 54 11.16 -5.82 -3.37
C MET A 54 10.67 -6.86 -2.36
N ALA A 55 9.79 -6.43 -1.46
CA ALA A 55 9.29 -7.28 -0.39
C ALA A 55 8.17 -8.20 -0.91
N ALA A 56 8.40 -9.52 -0.86
CA ALA A 56 7.50 -10.53 -1.41
C ALA A 56 7.72 -11.91 -0.80
N ARG A 57 6.76 -12.83 -0.99
CA ARG A 57 6.83 -14.20 -0.49
C ARG A 57 7.82 -15.09 -1.25
N SER A 58 7.85 -14.98 -2.58
CA SER A 58 8.62 -15.89 -3.45
C SER A 58 9.92 -15.26 -3.91
N ARG A 59 11.05 -15.75 -3.36
CA ARG A 59 12.40 -15.35 -3.76
C ARG A 59 12.66 -15.64 -5.25
N SER A 60 12.27 -16.84 -5.72
CA SER A 60 12.53 -17.23 -7.11
C SER A 60 11.84 -16.31 -8.11
N LYS A 61 10.52 -16.09 -7.96
CA LYS A 61 9.74 -15.18 -8.83
C LYS A 61 10.26 -13.74 -8.77
N THR A 62 10.62 -13.27 -7.58
CA THR A 62 11.11 -11.89 -7.44
C THR A 62 12.49 -11.73 -8.07
N ASN A 63 13.40 -12.70 -7.90
CA ASN A 63 14.72 -12.63 -8.53
C ASN A 63 14.66 -12.75 -10.07
N GLU A 64 13.74 -13.54 -10.61
CA GLU A 64 13.47 -13.60 -12.04
C GLU A 64 13.02 -12.21 -12.55
N LEU A 65 12.04 -11.62 -11.89
CA LEU A 65 11.55 -10.28 -12.21
C LEU A 65 12.64 -9.21 -12.11
N ILE A 66 13.51 -9.29 -11.10
CA ILE A 66 14.68 -8.38 -10.99
C ILE A 66 15.58 -8.49 -12.22
N ARG A 67 15.84 -9.70 -12.70
CA ARG A 67 16.64 -9.89 -13.93
C ARG A 67 15.97 -9.26 -15.14
N ASP A 68 14.66 -9.47 -15.31
CA ASP A 68 13.89 -8.92 -16.43
C ASP A 68 13.89 -7.39 -16.42
N ILE A 69 13.65 -6.77 -15.25
CA ILE A 69 13.66 -5.31 -15.13
C ILE A 69 15.07 -4.75 -15.41
N LYS A 70 16.13 -5.41 -14.92
CA LYS A 70 17.52 -5.01 -15.21
C LYS A 70 17.84 -5.09 -16.69
N ALA A 71 17.40 -6.15 -17.36
CA ALA A 71 17.58 -6.31 -18.81
C ALA A 71 16.84 -5.23 -19.61
N THR A 72 15.65 -4.80 -19.13
CA THR A 72 14.87 -3.72 -19.77
C THR A 72 15.48 -2.33 -19.56
N HIS A 73 16.21 -2.12 -18.48
CA HIS A 73 16.83 -0.83 -18.13
C HIS A 73 18.33 -0.96 -17.86
N PRO A 74 19.15 -1.33 -18.88
CA PRO A 74 20.57 -1.65 -18.70
C PRO A 74 21.42 -0.44 -18.27
N ASN A 75 20.96 0.79 -18.52
CA ASN A 75 21.66 2.02 -18.18
C ASN A 75 21.38 2.50 -16.74
N SER A 76 20.48 1.84 -16.00
CA SER A 76 20.20 2.20 -14.61
C SER A 76 21.36 1.80 -13.70
N THR A 77 21.77 2.73 -12.84
CA THR A 77 22.72 2.51 -11.73
C THR A 77 22.03 2.12 -10.43
N GLY A 78 20.70 2.00 -10.44
CA GLY A 78 19.88 1.61 -9.30
C GLY A 78 20.17 0.19 -8.80
N ARG A 79 19.54 -0.16 -7.68
CA ARG A 79 19.66 -1.49 -7.09
C ARG A 79 18.28 -2.06 -6.77
N MET A 80 18.06 -3.34 -7.05
CA MET A 80 16.87 -4.08 -6.61
C MET A 80 17.31 -5.24 -5.74
N ILE A 81 16.69 -5.37 -4.58
CA ILE A 81 17.03 -6.34 -3.53
C ILE A 81 15.73 -7.05 -3.14
N PHE A 82 15.76 -8.38 -3.13
CA PHE A 82 14.67 -9.16 -2.58
C PHE A 82 14.67 -9.06 -1.06
N LEU A 83 13.49 -8.81 -0.48
CA LEU A 83 13.25 -8.92 0.96
C LEU A 83 12.15 -9.96 1.19
N PRO A 84 12.38 -11.03 1.99
CA PRO A 84 11.32 -11.97 2.33
C PRO A 84 10.25 -11.26 3.17
N LEU A 85 8.97 -11.37 2.76
CA LEU A 85 7.84 -10.82 3.53
C LEU A 85 6.59 -11.67 3.29
N VAL A 86 6.10 -12.31 4.35
CA VAL A 86 4.93 -13.18 4.36
C VAL A 86 3.85 -12.54 5.22
N LEU A 87 2.85 -11.90 4.58
CA LEU A 87 1.84 -11.08 5.27
C LEU A 87 0.66 -11.87 5.85
N ASP A 88 0.54 -13.15 5.53
CA ASP A 88 -0.46 -14.06 6.10
C ASP A 88 0.06 -14.81 7.34
N ASP A 89 1.29 -14.48 7.79
CA ASP A 89 1.86 -14.99 9.05
C ASP A 89 2.58 -13.87 9.82
N LEU A 90 1.93 -13.35 10.87
CA LEU A 90 2.47 -12.27 11.71
C LEU A 90 3.79 -12.63 12.40
N THR A 91 4.06 -13.92 12.66
CA THR A 91 5.30 -14.35 13.33
C THR A 91 6.55 -14.10 12.50
N THR A 92 6.41 -13.99 11.19
CA THR A 92 7.52 -13.78 10.24
C THR A 92 7.88 -12.32 10.01
N ILE A 93 6.97 -11.38 10.36
CA ILE A 93 7.10 -9.96 10.01
C ILE A 93 8.32 -9.31 10.67
N LYS A 94 8.56 -9.63 11.95
CA LYS A 94 9.71 -9.07 12.70
C LYS A 94 11.05 -9.49 12.08
N ALA A 95 11.17 -10.72 11.62
CA ALA A 95 12.38 -11.18 10.94
C ALA A 95 12.62 -10.40 9.64
N SER A 96 11.57 -10.16 8.85
CA SER A 96 11.65 -9.35 7.62
C SER A 96 12.05 -7.90 7.91
N ALA A 97 11.49 -7.29 8.96
CA ALA A 97 11.85 -5.94 9.37
C ALA A 97 13.32 -5.86 9.82
N ASN A 98 13.77 -6.81 10.63
CA ASN A 98 15.16 -6.89 11.09
C ASN A 98 16.14 -7.10 9.93
N GLU A 99 15.79 -7.95 8.94
CA GLU A 99 16.63 -8.15 7.73
C GLU A 99 16.80 -6.84 6.95
N PHE A 100 15.73 -6.04 6.83
CA PHE A 100 15.81 -4.72 6.22
C PHE A 100 16.67 -3.75 7.03
N LEU A 101 16.41 -3.62 8.34
CA LEU A 101 17.11 -2.69 9.24
C LEU A 101 18.60 -3.02 9.43
N ALA A 102 18.99 -4.28 9.25
CA ALA A 102 20.40 -4.70 9.27
C ALA A 102 21.17 -4.25 8.01
N GLN A 103 20.49 -3.87 6.93
CA GLN A 103 21.08 -3.48 5.67
C GLN A 103 20.93 -1.99 5.35
N GLU A 104 19.98 -1.29 6.02
CA GLU A 104 19.59 0.07 5.69
C GLU A 104 19.37 0.94 6.93
N ASP A 105 19.99 2.10 6.90
CA ASP A 105 19.79 3.22 7.83
C ASP A 105 18.93 4.35 7.21
N ARG A 106 18.42 4.14 5.99
CA ARG A 106 17.62 5.07 5.22
C ARG A 106 16.39 4.40 4.61
N LEU A 107 15.24 5.08 4.68
CA LEU A 107 14.03 4.71 3.94
C LEU A 107 13.25 5.97 3.56
N ASP A 108 13.25 6.31 2.29
CA ASP A 108 12.55 7.50 1.79
C ASP A 108 11.06 7.25 1.59
N VAL A 109 10.69 6.08 1.05
CA VAL A 109 9.27 5.74 0.88
C VAL A 109 9.00 4.27 1.17
N LEU A 110 8.02 4.04 2.05
CA LEU A 110 7.38 2.74 2.23
C LEU A 110 6.09 2.69 1.41
N TYR A 111 5.92 1.64 0.60
CA TYR A 111 4.67 1.34 -0.10
C TYR A 111 4.03 0.08 0.48
N ASN A 112 3.01 0.25 1.30
CA ASN A 112 2.11 -0.83 1.71
C ASN A 112 1.18 -1.15 0.53
N ASN A 113 1.76 -1.78 -0.51
CA ASN A 113 1.09 -2.07 -1.78
C ASN A 113 0.52 -3.49 -1.84
N ALA A 114 1.08 -4.44 -1.09
CA ALA A 114 0.57 -5.80 -1.05
C ALA A 114 -0.89 -5.85 -0.57
N GLY A 115 -1.63 -6.81 -1.10
CA GLY A 115 -2.99 -7.06 -0.67
C GLY A 115 -3.58 -8.30 -1.31
N VAL A 116 -4.67 -8.78 -0.73
CA VAL A 116 -5.53 -9.84 -1.28
C VAL A 116 -6.93 -9.28 -1.49
N MET A 117 -7.64 -9.83 -2.46
CA MET A 117 -8.99 -9.41 -2.81
C MET A 117 -9.86 -10.64 -3.04
N VAL A 118 -11.01 -10.66 -2.40
CA VAL A 118 -12.05 -11.69 -2.51
C VAL A 118 -11.49 -13.12 -2.58
N PRO A 119 -10.66 -13.55 -1.59
CA PRO A 119 -10.22 -14.93 -1.50
C PRO A 119 -11.44 -15.85 -1.30
N PRO A 120 -11.30 -17.17 -1.40
CA PRO A 120 -12.39 -18.07 -1.04
C PRO A 120 -12.96 -17.75 0.34
N GLN A 121 -14.31 -17.81 0.49
CA GLN A 121 -14.99 -17.54 1.76
C GLN A 121 -14.40 -18.43 2.88
N GLY A 122 -14.19 -17.89 4.07
CA GLY A 122 -13.58 -18.58 5.19
C GLY A 122 -12.06 -18.67 5.17
N SER A 123 -11.38 -18.10 4.16
CA SER A 123 -9.91 -18.02 4.14
C SER A 123 -9.39 -17.22 5.33
N LYS A 124 -8.34 -17.75 6.00
CA LYS A 124 -7.74 -17.16 7.20
C LYS A 124 -6.22 -17.08 7.10
N THR A 125 -5.62 -16.20 7.88
CA THR A 125 -4.18 -16.17 8.14
C THR A 125 -3.76 -17.32 9.06
N VAL A 126 -2.45 -17.51 9.25
CA VAL A 126 -1.90 -18.50 10.20
C VAL A 126 -2.45 -18.27 11.62
N GLN A 127 -2.67 -17.02 12.01
CA GLN A 127 -3.20 -16.64 13.33
C GLN A 127 -4.73 -16.69 13.42
N GLY A 128 -5.43 -17.13 12.36
CA GLY A 128 -6.87 -17.28 12.35
C GLY A 128 -7.68 -16.02 12.00
N TYR A 129 -7.04 -14.88 11.71
CA TYR A 129 -7.73 -13.69 11.22
C TYR A 129 -8.32 -13.93 9.82
N GLU A 130 -9.45 -13.28 9.53
CA GLU A 130 -9.96 -13.22 8.15
C GLU A 130 -8.85 -12.72 7.22
N LEU A 131 -8.69 -13.38 6.08
CA LEU A 131 -7.47 -13.22 5.27
C LEU A 131 -7.25 -11.79 4.79
N GLN A 132 -8.32 -11.05 4.46
CA GLN A 132 -8.20 -9.68 3.95
C GLN A 132 -7.82 -8.70 5.08
N ILE A 133 -8.40 -8.82 6.26
CA ILE A 133 -8.00 -8.02 7.44
C ILE A 133 -6.54 -8.35 7.82
N GLY A 134 -6.18 -9.62 7.87
CA GLY A 134 -4.81 -10.02 8.22
C GLY A 134 -3.77 -9.46 7.27
N VAL A 135 -3.94 -9.73 5.97
CA VAL A 135 -2.95 -9.37 4.93
C VAL A 135 -3.00 -7.89 4.55
N ASN A 136 -4.19 -7.27 4.49
CA ASN A 136 -4.31 -5.89 4.03
C ASN A 136 -4.12 -4.86 5.15
N ASN A 137 -4.30 -5.26 6.43
CA ASN A 137 -4.30 -4.33 7.56
C ASN A 137 -3.31 -4.71 8.67
N LEU A 138 -3.47 -5.88 9.33
CA LEU A 138 -2.67 -6.22 10.51
C LEU A 138 -1.17 -6.33 10.18
N ALA A 139 -0.82 -7.09 9.17
CA ALA A 139 0.58 -7.31 8.80
C ALA A 139 1.28 -6.05 8.26
N PRO A 140 0.69 -5.24 7.35
CA PRO A 140 1.28 -3.96 6.95
C PRO A 140 1.41 -2.97 8.11
N PHE A 141 0.47 -2.95 9.05
CA PHE A 141 0.56 -2.14 10.26
C PHE A 141 1.77 -2.55 11.11
N LEU A 142 1.89 -3.83 11.45
CA LEU A 142 3.02 -4.35 12.22
C LEU A 142 4.35 -4.05 11.53
N PHE A 143 4.45 -4.33 10.23
CA PHE A 143 5.66 -4.07 9.47
C PHE A 143 6.02 -2.58 9.47
N THR A 144 5.05 -1.69 9.22
CA THR A 144 5.25 -0.23 9.26
C THR A 144 5.70 0.23 10.65
N HIS A 145 5.11 -0.33 11.72
CA HIS A 145 5.50 -0.02 13.10
C HIS A 145 6.97 -0.40 13.38
N LEU A 146 7.38 -1.59 12.96
CA LEU A 146 8.75 -2.10 13.20
C LEU A 146 9.82 -1.31 12.43
N ILE A 147 9.53 -0.83 11.22
CA ILE A 147 10.47 -0.04 10.41
C ILE A 147 10.30 1.48 10.57
N HIS A 148 9.35 1.94 11.41
CA HIS A 148 9.14 3.37 11.67
C HIS A 148 10.41 4.11 12.12
N PRO A 149 11.30 3.56 12.97
CA PRO A 149 12.50 4.26 13.40
C PRO A 149 13.40 4.72 12.24
N VAL A 150 13.56 3.92 11.19
CA VAL A 150 14.37 4.30 10.02
C VAL A 150 13.68 5.39 9.17
N LEU A 151 12.33 5.37 9.05
CA LEU A 151 11.58 6.45 8.41
C LEU A 151 11.78 7.77 9.15
N ALA A 152 11.66 7.75 10.49
CA ALA A 152 11.85 8.93 11.33
C ALA A 152 13.30 9.44 11.27
N ALA A 153 14.29 8.57 11.28
CA ALA A 153 15.70 8.94 11.12
C ALA A 153 15.94 9.59 9.74
N THR A 154 15.40 9.00 8.67
CA THR A 154 15.50 9.54 7.31
C THR A 154 14.84 10.92 7.19
N ALA A 155 13.67 11.12 7.82
CA ALA A 155 12.94 12.39 7.75
C ALA A 155 13.70 13.56 8.38
N ARG A 156 14.64 13.30 9.31
CA ARG A 156 15.48 14.35 9.92
C ARG A 156 16.54 14.91 8.97
N ILE A 157 16.95 14.14 7.98
CA ILE A 157 18.05 14.48 7.06
C ILE A 157 17.60 14.64 5.60
N ALA A 158 16.42 14.12 5.27
CA ALA A 158 15.86 14.22 3.92
C ALA A 158 15.19 15.58 3.68
N PRO A 159 14.98 15.99 2.42
CA PRO A 159 14.21 17.19 2.12
C PRO A 159 12.82 17.15 2.75
N LYS A 160 12.33 18.29 3.22
CA LYS A 160 10.98 18.40 3.81
C LYS A 160 9.92 17.80 2.88
N ASN A 161 8.96 17.05 3.44
CA ASN A 161 7.87 16.37 2.72
C ASN A 161 8.30 15.24 1.77
N SER A 162 9.55 14.76 1.82
CA SER A 162 10.03 13.71 0.92
C SER A 162 9.90 12.29 1.49
N VAL A 163 9.89 12.13 2.82
CA VAL A 163 9.70 10.82 3.45
C VAL A 163 8.21 10.50 3.56
N ARG A 164 7.80 9.35 3.00
CA ARG A 164 6.37 9.04 2.88
C ARG A 164 6.05 7.58 3.17
N VAL A 165 4.86 7.36 3.74
CA VAL A 165 4.23 6.03 3.86
C VAL A 165 2.96 6.02 3.01
N ILE A 166 2.92 5.13 2.03
CA ILE A 166 1.84 5.02 1.06
C ILE A 166 1.00 3.78 1.37
N TRP A 167 -0.30 3.96 1.62
CA TRP A 167 -1.24 2.89 1.92
C TRP A 167 -2.14 2.66 0.70
N VAL A 168 -1.90 1.54 0.01
CA VAL A 168 -2.68 1.22 -1.20
C VAL A 168 -4.03 0.64 -0.80
N SER A 169 -5.03 1.52 -0.81
CA SER A 169 -6.43 1.20 -0.61
C SER A 169 -7.11 0.86 -1.96
N SER A 170 -8.35 1.27 -2.14
CA SER A 170 -9.18 1.01 -3.33
C SER A 170 -10.40 1.92 -3.30
N SER A 171 -11.06 2.11 -4.44
CA SER A 171 -12.43 2.63 -4.49
C SER A 171 -13.44 1.81 -3.67
N ALA A 172 -13.11 0.56 -3.35
CA ALA A 172 -13.90 -0.28 -2.45
C ALA A 172 -14.05 0.32 -1.05
N ALA A 173 -13.10 1.14 -0.59
CA ALA A 173 -13.22 1.86 0.68
C ALA A 173 -14.42 2.82 0.70
N ASP A 174 -14.71 3.49 -0.42
CA ASP A 174 -15.90 4.34 -0.54
C ASP A 174 -17.20 3.53 -0.46
N GLY A 175 -17.15 2.26 -0.89
CA GLY A 175 -18.26 1.30 -0.85
C GLY A 175 -18.34 0.45 0.42
N ALA A 176 -17.50 0.67 1.42
CA ALA A 176 -17.58 -0.07 2.67
C ALA A 176 -18.95 0.13 3.35
N PRO A 177 -19.51 -0.90 4.04
CA PRO A 177 -20.75 -0.77 4.78
C PRO A 177 -20.74 0.40 5.77
N THR A 178 -21.87 0.67 6.39
CA THR A 178 -21.97 1.63 7.51
C THR A 178 -22.40 0.85 8.76
N PRO A 179 -21.60 0.87 9.84
CA PRO A 179 -20.31 1.53 9.99
C PRO A 179 -19.21 0.89 9.09
N ALA A 180 -18.19 1.68 8.70
CA ALA A 180 -17.09 1.21 7.87
C ALA A 180 -16.29 0.09 8.54
N ILE A 181 -16.10 0.19 9.83
CA ILE A 181 -15.54 -0.83 10.71
C ILE A 181 -16.63 -1.20 11.73
N ASP A 182 -16.89 -2.49 11.85
CA ASP A 182 -17.82 -3.02 12.84
C ASP A 182 -17.02 -3.69 13.97
N PHE A 183 -16.76 -2.93 15.04
CA PHE A 183 -15.98 -3.44 16.18
C PHE A 183 -16.68 -4.55 16.95
N THR A 184 -17.98 -4.77 16.73
CA THR A 184 -18.70 -5.88 17.34
C THR A 184 -18.57 -7.18 16.57
N ASN A 185 -17.96 -7.13 15.34
CA ASN A 185 -17.84 -8.28 14.43
C ASN A 185 -16.46 -8.36 13.74
N MET A 186 -15.39 -7.96 14.42
CA MET A 186 -14.05 -7.94 13.84
C MET A 186 -13.47 -9.32 13.51
N ASP A 187 -13.98 -10.36 14.16
CA ASP A 187 -13.65 -11.78 13.91
C ASP A 187 -14.59 -12.44 12.87
N TYR A 188 -15.60 -11.69 12.41
CA TYR A 188 -16.66 -12.14 11.50
C TYR A 188 -17.43 -13.35 12.01
N HIS A 189 -17.68 -13.44 13.33
CA HIS A 189 -18.58 -14.45 13.89
C HIS A 189 -20.02 -14.30 13.35
N ASN A 190 -20.46 -13.08 13.05
CA ASN A 190 -21.58 -12.82 12.15
C ASN A 190 -21.05 -12.75 10.73
N GLU A 191 -21.31 -13.80 9.94
CA GLU A 191 -20.73 -13.94 8.60
C GLU A 191 -21.15 -12.81 7.67
N GLU A 192 -20.20 -12.18 7.01
CA GLU A 192 -20.42 -11.19 5.97
C GLU A 192 -19.97 -11.73 4.61
N GLY A 193 -20.55 -11.19 3.53
CA GLY A 193 -20.10 -11.48 2.17
C GLY A 193 -18.66 -11.02 1.92
N ILE A 194 -17.99 -11.67 0.98
CA ILE A 194 -16.56 -11.44 0.70
C ILE A 194 -16.25 -10.01 0.23
N TRP A 195 -17.16 -9.36 -0.49
CA TRP A 195 -17.01 -7.98 -0.96
C TRP A 195 -17.12 -6.94 0.17
N PRO A 196 -18.11 -7.01 1.09
CA PRO A 196 -18.10 -6.22 2.31
C PRO A 196 -16.80 -6.35 3.11
N LYS A 197 -16.29 -7.57 3.34
CA LYS A 197 -15.01 -7.81 4.02
C LYS A 197 -13.84 -7.12 3.30
N TYR A 198 -13.77 -7.23 1.96
CA TYR A 198 -12.76 -6.52 1.17
C TYR A 198 -12.87 -5.00 1.36
N SER A 199 -14.09 -4.46 1.25
CA SER A 199 -14.34 -3.03 1.38
C SER A 199 -13.96 -2.50 2.75
N ARG A 200 -14.27 -3.25 3.83
CA ARG A 200 -13.84 -2.93 5.21
C ARG A 200 -12.31 -2.94 5.33
N SER A 201 -11.62 -3.94 4.75
CA SER A 201 -10.16 -3.98 4.77
C SER A 201 -9.54 -2.77 4.05
N LYS A 202 -10.16 -2.30 2.96
CA LYS A 202 -9.69 -1.12 2.24
C LYS A 202 -10.04 0.20 2.94
N ALA A 203 -11.13 0.26 3.69
CA ALA A 203 -11.41 1.34 4.63
C ALA A 203 -10.37 1.39 5.76
N GLY A 204 -9.99 0.22 6.30
CA GLY A 204 -8.91 0.11 7.30
C GLY A 204 -7.58 0.70 6.84
N ASN A 205 -7.21 0.55 5.56
CA ASN A 205 -6.01 1.18 5.02
C ASN A 205 -6.08 2.71 5.05
N VAL A 206 -7.27 3.29 4.83
CA VAL A 206 -7.46 4.75 4.94
C VAL A 206 -7.32 5.19 6.38
N LEU A 207 -7.96 4.47 7.33
CA LEU A 207 -7.87 4.77 8.76
C LEU A 207 -6.43 4.68 9.28
N HIS A 208 -5.67 3.67 8.84
CA HIS A 208 -4.24 3.58 9.16
C HIS A 208 -3.45 4.77 8.63
N ALA A 209 -3.71 5.21 7.39
CA ALA A 209 -3.03 6.38 6.83
C ALA A 209 -3.32 7.66 7.61
N VAL A 210 -4.58 7.90 7.96
CA VAL A 210 -5.03 9.08 8.71
C VAL A 210 -4.45 9.08 10.12
N GLU A 211 -4.55 7.97 10.84
CA GLU A 211 -4.09 7.90 12.22
C GLU A 211 -2.56 7.87 12.31
N TYR A 212 -1.86 7.22 11.37
CA TYR A 212 -0.40 7.28 11.30
C TYR A 212 0.08 8.72 11.07
N ALA A 213 -0.57 9.46 10.17
CA ALA A 213 -0.26 10.88 9.95
C ALA A 213 -0.41 11.71 11.23
N ARG A 214 -1.48 11.45 12.00
CA ARG A 214 -1.75 12.15 13.27
C ARG A 214 -0.69 11.81 14.34
N ARG A 215 -0.33 10.53 14.46
CA ARG A 215 0.65 10.04 15.47
C ARG A 215 2.09 10.44 15.14
N THR A 216 2.39 10.66 13.87
CA THR A 216 3.73 11.09 13.41
C THR A 216 3.80 12.58 13.07
N ALA A 217 2.83 13.36 13.52
CA ALA A 217 2.81 14.80 13.32
C ALA A 217 4.11 15.44 13.86
N GLY A 218 4.72 16.33 13.07
CA GLY A 218 5.99 16.97 13.40
C GLY A 218 7.25 16.12 13.18
N GLN A 219 7.12 14.83 12.80
CA GLN A 219 8.29 13.98 12.52
C GLN A 219 8.80 14.11 11.07
N GLY A 220 8.16 14.90 10.22
CA GLY A 220 8.57 15.09 8.81
C GLY A 220 8.15 13.95 7.88
N ILE A 221 7.31 13.02 8.34
CA ILE A 221 6.78 11.90 7.57
C ILE A 221 5.38 12.24 7.07
N ILE A 222 5.11 11.99 5.79
CA ILE A 222 3.79 12.13 5.18
C ILE A 222 3.18 10.76 4.95
N SER A 223 1.97 10.56 5.45
CA SER A 223 1.17 9.34 5.25
C SER A 223 0.01 9.62 4.30
N ILE A 224 -0.13 8.80 3.26
CA ILE A 224 -1.14 8.97 2.21
C ILE A 224 -1.82 7.63 1.92
N ALA A 225 -3.15 7.62 1.94
CA ALA A 225 -3.93 6.54 1.35
C ALA A 225 -4.27 6.85 -0.11
N LEU A 226 -4.44 5.82 -0.93
CA LEU A 226 -4.80 6.00 -2.33
C LEU A 226 -5.71 4.90 -2.89
N ASN A 227 -6.49 5.27 -3.92
CA ASN A 227 -7.08 4.33 -4.86
C ASN A 227 -6.18 4.30 -6.11
N PRO A 228 -5.54 3.17 -6.45
CA PRO A 228 -4.69 3.13 -7.63
C PRO A 228 -5.47 3.22 -8.94
N GLY A 229 -6.75 2.86 -8.95
CA GLY A 229 -7.61 2.65 -10.11
C GLY A 229 -7.96 1.19 -10.33
N ASN A 230 -8.61 0.88 -11.46
CA ASN A 230 -9.06 -0.45 -11.83
C ASN A 230 -8.07 -1.09 -12.81
N PHE A 231 -7.50 -2.24 -12.47
CA PHE A 231 -6.50 -2.95 -13.28
C PHE A 231 -6.72 -4.46 -13.18
N VAL A 232 -6.52 -5.15 -14.29
CA VAL A 232 -6.45 -6.62 -14.28
C VAL A 232 -5.02 -7.03 -13.93
N THR A 233 -4.89 -7.68 -12.80
CA THR A 233 -3.63 -8.22 -12.26
C THR A 233 -3.90 -9.58 -11.62
N ASN A 234 -2.92 -10.18 -10.99
CA ASN A 234 -3.13 -11.41 -10.20
C ASN A 234 -4.05 -11.20 -8.97
N LEU A 235 -4.37 -9.95 -8.63
CA LEU A 235 -5.30 -9.64 -7.54
C LEU A 235 -6.70 -10.20 -7.80
N GLN A 236 -7.13 -10.27 -9.08
CA GLN A 236 -8.43 -10.76 -9.50
C GLN A 236 -8.49 -12.27 -9.76
N GLN A 237 -7.46 -13.04 -9.38
CA GLN A 237 -7.37 -14.48 -9.69
C GLN A 237 -8.56 -15.30 -9.16
N ASN A 238 -9.18 -14.87 -8.06
CA ASN A 238 -10.34 -15.54 -7.45
C ASN A 238 -11.69 -14.95 -7.90
N MET A 239 -11.69 -13.93 -8.78
CA MET A 239 -12.90 -13.30 -9.26
C MET A 239 -13.64 -14.23 -10.25
N PRO A 240 -14.97 -14.40 -10.11
CA PRO A 240 -15.77 -15.15 -11.10
C PRO A 240 -15.58 -14.59 -12.52
N ARG A 241 -15.52 -15.49 -13.51
CA ARG A 241 -15.21 -15.12 -14.92
C ARG A 241 -16.12 -14.03 -15.47
N PHE A 242 -17.42 -14.06 -15.13
CA PHE A 242 -18.37 -13.04 -15.56
C PHE A 242 -18.03 -11.67 -14.96
N GLN A 243 -17.75 -11.60 -13.65
CA GLN A 243 -17.35 -10.35 -12.98
C GLN A 243 -16.01 -9.83 -13.53
N LEU A 244 -15.06 -10.73 -13.80
CA LEU A 244 -13.79 -10.36 -14.41
C LEU A 244 -13.98 -9.76 -15.82
N ALA A 245 -14.89 -10.31 -16.64
CA ALA A 245 -15.19 -9.77 -17.95
C ALA A 245 -15.78 -8.35 -17.87
N MET A 246 -16.72 -8.12 -16.95
CA MET A 246 -17.26 -6.78 -16.68
C MET A 246 -16.18 -5.81 -16.15
N PHE A 247 -15.33 -6.29 -15.24
CA PHE A 247 -14.24 -5.49 -14.66
C PHE A 247 -13.22 -5.05 -15.71
N LYS A 248 -12.94 -5.92 -16.72
CA LYS A 248 -12.06 -5.58 -17.84
C LYS A 248 -12.52 -4.37 -18.65
N LEU A 249 -13.83 -4.13 -18.76
CA LEU A 249 -14.38 -3.00 -19.51
C LEU A 249 -14.03 -1.63 -18.87
N ILE A 250 -13.80 -1.61 -17.57
CA ILE A 250 -13.45 -0.39 -16.81
C ILE A 250 -12.01 -0.40 -16.34
N SER A 251 -11.21 -1.37 -16.79
CA SER A 251 -9.82 -1.53 -16.39
C SER A 251 -8.88 -0.76 -17.31
N HIS A 252 -7.80 -0.29 -16.74
CA HIS A 252 -6.71 0.41 -17.41
C HIS A 252 -5.44 -0.46 -17.41
N GLU A 253 -4.39 0.00 -18.07
CA GLU A 253 -3.07 -0.64 -18.01
C GLU A 253 -2.50 -0.54 -16.58
N PRO A 254 -1.92 -1.63 -16.02
CA PRO A 254 -1.36 -1.64 -14.65
C PRO A 254 -0.35 -0.52 -14.37
N LYS A 255 0.38 -0.08 -15.38
CA LYS A 255 1.33 1.03 -15.29
C LYS A 255 0.68 2.33 -14.79
N ASN A 256 -0.57 2.59 -15.17
CA ASN A 256 -1.31 3.77 -14.69
C ASN A 256 -1.55 3.73 -13.16
N GLY A 257 -1.72 2.53 -12.59
CA GLY A 257 -1.81 2.37 -11.14
C GLY A 257 -0.50 2.66 -10.41
N ALA A 258 0.63 2.32 -11.03
CA ALA A 258 1.94 2.72 -10.54
C ALA A 258 2.10 4.25 -10.58
N TYR A 259 1.54 4.95 -11.55
CA TYR A 259 1.57 6.43 -11.59
C TYR A 259 0.77 7.07 -10.46
N THR A 260 -0.34 6.46 -10.01
CA THR A 260 -1.05 6.95 -8.80
C THR A 260 -0.15 6.84 -7.57
N GLN A 261 0.54 5.71 -7.40
CA GLN A 261 1.49 5.51 -6.30
C GLN A 261 2.68 6.48 -6.42
N LEU A 262 3.19 6.66 -7.63
CA LEU A 262 4.29 7.58 -7.91
C LEU A 262 3.91 9.02 -7.58
N PHE A 263 2.71 9.46 -7.96
CA PHE A 263 2.18 10.78 -7.60
C PHE A 263 2.09 10.94 -6.08
N ALA A 264 1.49 9.98 -5.38
CA ALA A 264 1.35 10.02 -3.93
C ALA A 264 2.69 10.11 -3.21
N SER A 265 3.73 9.49 -3.77
CA SER A 265 5.05 9.40 -3.16
C SER A 265 6.03 10.50 -3.58
N HIS A 266 5.87 11.12 -4.76
CA HIS A 266 6.87 12.05 -5.31
C HIS A 266 6.33 13.41 -5.72
N SER A 267 4.99 13.60 -5.78
CA SER A 267 4.45 14.91 -6.15
C SER A 267 4.86 15.98 -5.14
N THR A 268 5.38 17.09 -5.66
CA THR A 268 5.71 18.29 -4.85
C THR A 268 4.47 19.05 -4.37
N THR A 269 3.30 18.74 -4.96
CA THR A 269 2.02 19.33 -4.51
C THR A 269 1.49 18.69 -3.23
N ILE A 270 2.00 17.50 -2.86
CA ILE A 270 1.68 16.84 -1.58
C ILE A 270 2.66 17.33 -0.52
N THR A 271 2.13 17.98 0.50
CA THR A 271 2.85 18.58 1.61
C THR A 271 2.21 18.17 2.94
N GLU A 272 2.71 18.65 4.07
CA GLU A 272 2.10 18.46 5.41
C GLU A 272 0.59 18.77 5.44
N LYS A 273 0.12 19.72 4.60
CA LYS A 273 -1.32 20.05 4.50
C LYS A 273 -2.17 18.88 3.97
N ASN A 274 -1.53 17.94 3.29
CA ASN A 274 -2.19 16.76 2.73
C ASN A 274 -1.91 15.49 3.56
N ASN A 275 -1.22 15.60 4.70
CA ASN A 275 -0.88 14.44 5.55
C ASN A 275 -2.16 13.78 6.06
N GLY A 276 -2.24 12.45 5.97
CA GLY A 276 -3.47 11.71 6.20
C GLY A 276 -4.48 11.78 5.04
N GLY A 277 -4.08 12.34 3.89
CA GLY A 277 -4.95 12.56 2.75
C GLY A 277 -5.18 11.33 1.88
N TRP A 278 -5.96 11.56 0.82
CA TRP A 278 -6.37 10.57 -0.17
C TRP A 278 -6.00 11.00 -1.57
N VAL A 279 -5.48 10.06 -2.36
CA VAL A 279 -5.17 10.27 -3.78
C VAL A 279 -6.02 9.34 -4.64
N SER A 280 -6.76 9.92 -5.57
CA SER A 280 -7.55 9.22 -6.59
C SER A 280 -6.76 9.02 -7.89
N PRO A 281 -7.17 8.09 -8.77
CA PRO A 281 -6.54 7.86 -10.06
C PRO A 281 -6.58 9.10 -10.99
N PHE A 282 -5.58 9.41 -11.76
CA PHE A 282 -4.19 8.99 -11.66
C PHE A 282 -3.37 10.17 -11.15
N GLY A 283 -3.46 10.44 -9.85
CA GLY A 283 -2.74 11.54 -9.23
C GLY A 283 -3.59 12.78 -8.98
N LYS A 284 -4.75 12.64 -8.35
CA LYS A 284 -5.59 13.76 -7.88
C LYS A 284 -5.79 13.66 -6.37
N VAL A 285 -5.42 14.72 -5.65
CA VAL A 285 -5.72 14.83 -4.22
C VAL A 285 -7.20 15.15 -4.05
N GLU A 286 -7.94 14.35 -3.30
CA GLU A 286 -9.35 14.52 -2.98
C GLU A 286 -9.61 14.15 -1.51
N PRO A 287 -10.70 14.60 -0.87
CA PRO A 287 -11.05 14.10 0.47
C PRO A 287 -11.43 12.60 0.39
N ALA A 288 -11.02 11.79 1.35
CA ALA A 288 -11.54 10.44 1.54
C ALA A 288 -13.02 10.49 1.96
N ARG A 289 -13.68 9.33 2.08
CA ARG A 289 -15.04 9.24 2.64
C ARG A 289 -15.06 9.84 4.05
N LYS A 290 -16.04 10.67 4.34
CA LYS A 290 -16.04 11.56 5.52
C LYS A 290 -15.87 10.81 6.85
N ASP A 291 -16.52 9.67 7.02
CA ASP A 291 -16.41 8.85 8.23
C ASP A 291 -15.01 8.24 8.41
N LEU A 292 -14.28 7.98 7.32
CA LEU A 292 -12.88 7.48 7.38
C LEU A 292 -11.87 8.57 7.77
N LEU A 293 -12.31 9.82 7.86
CA LEU A 293 -11.52 10.97 8.35
C LEU A 293 -11.83 11.29 9.81
N ASP A 294 -12.75 10.55 10.45
CA ASP A 294 -13.09 10.74 11.85
C ASP A 294 -11.92 10.31 12.75
N PRO A 295 -11.36 11.24 13.56
CA PRO A 295 -10.25 10.93 14.46
C PRO A 295 -10.58 9.87 15.52
N ALA A 296 -11.86 9.83 15.98
CA ALA A 296 -12.27 8.84 16.97
C ALA A 296 -12.27 7.43 16.37
N LEU A 297 -12.83 7.26 15.16
CA LEU A 297 -12.80 5.99 14.44
C LEU A 297 -11.35 5.57 14.10
N GLY A 298 -10.54 6.51 13.63
CA GLY A 298 -9.12 6.25 13.33
C GLY A 298 -8.34 5.77 14.54
N LYS A 299 -8.51 6.47 15.69
CA LYS A 299 -7.89 6.09 16.96
C LYS A 299 -8.33 4.70 17.42
N GLN A 300 -9.64 4.44 17.43
CA GLN A 300 -10.19 3.15 17.89
C GLN A 300 -9.70 1.99 17.01
N TYR A 301 -9.67 2.18 15.68
CA TYR A 301 -9.17 1.14 14.76
C TYR A 301 -7.66 0.90 14.92
N TRP A 302 -6.89 1.95 15.16
CA TRP A 302 -5.48 1.84 15.45
C TRP A 302 -5.21 1.04 16.73
N GLU A 303 -5.89 1.39 17.82
CA GLU A 303 -5.74 0.74 19.11
C GLU A 303 -6.13 -0.74 19.04
N TRP A 304 -7.25 -1.04 18.37
CA TRP A 304 -7.61 -2.44 18.10
C TRP A 304 -6.52 -3.17 17.30
N THR A 305 -6.02 -2.57 16.21
CA THR A 305 -4.97 -3.18 15.38
C THR A 305 -3.70 -3.41 16.19
N GLU A 306 -3.31 -2.43 17.01
CA GLU A 306 -2.13 -2.49 17.86
C GLU A 306 -2.21 -3.62 18.88
N GLU A 307 -3.37 -3.81 19.50
CA GLU A 307 -3.64 -4.91 20.41
C GLU A 307 -3.45 -6.27 19.73
N GLN A 308 -4.00 -6.44 18.51
CA GLN A 308 -3.91 -7.71 17.77
C GLN A 308 -2.45 -8.08 17.44
N VAL A 309 -1.59 -7.12 17.19
CA VAL A 309 -0.21 -7.38 16.75
C VAL A 309 0.83 -7.25 17.86
N ASN A 310 0.45 -6.84 19.07
CA ASN A 310 1.37 -6.48 20.14
C ASN A 310 2.37 -7.58 20.50
N GLN A 311 1.95 -8.83 20.53
CA GLN A 311 2.83 -9.98 20.83
C GLN A 311 3.88 -10.29 19.74
N TYR A 312 3.76 -9.68 18.55
CA TYR A 312 4.67 -9.89 17.41
C TYR A 312 5.66 -8.73 17.19
N LYS A 313 5.63 -7.68 18.04
CA LYS A 313 6.53 -6.53 17.99
C LYS A 313 7.96 -6.84 18.43
#